data_d09fdd11aa259795e2478dde5d6499d7
#
_entry.id   d09fdd11aa259795e2478dde5d6499d7
#
_cell.length_a   1.000
_cell.length_b   1.000
_cell.length_c   1.000
_cell.angle_alpha   90.00
_cell.angle_beta   90.00
_cell.angle_gamma   90.00
#
_symmetry.space_group_name_H-M   'P 1'
#
loop_
_entity.id
_entity.type
_entity.pdbx_description
1 polymer ?
#
loop_
_entity_poly.entity_id
_entity_poly.type
_entity_poly.pdbx_seq_one_letter_code
_entity_poly.pdbx_strand_id
1 'polypeptide(L)'
;MFDYHSENEKILHENKLGTIVQRISCEKISVIINNLTYVCNEQEYNELFKIVENIDQNFEDYIYDIMGVNYVLLSTPLDKVNLIFNFNEFEDLLELLNQSKYMLDVHKLFH
;
A
#
# COMPACT_ATOMS: atom_id res chain seq x y z
N MET A 1 7.99 22.37 10.63
CA MET A 1 8.25 21.17 9.85
C MET A 1 8.52 19.98 10.74
N PHE A 2 7.99 18.87 10.39
CA PHE A 2 8.14 17.67 11.20
C PHE A 2 9.47 16.99 10.93
N ASP A 3 10.08 16.52 11.98
CA ASP A 3 11.25 15.69 11.86
C ASP A 3 10.77 14.24 11.79
N TYR A 4 10.80 13.69 10.60
CA TYR A 4 10.39 12.31 10.40
C TYR A 4 11.51 11.31 10.59
N HIS A 5 12.66 11.79 10.99
CA HIS A 5 13.82 10.94 11.19
C HIS A 5 13.94 10.48 12.64
N SER A 6 12.81 10.29 13.30
CA SER A 6 12.85 9.73 14.63
C SER A 6 13.39 8.31 14.54
N GLU A 7 14.11 7.89 15.57
CA GLU A 7 14.66 6.55 15.64
C GLU A 7 13.59 5.47 15.65
N ASN A 8 12.33 5.88 15.85
CA ASN A 8 11.19 4.98 15.94
C ASN A 8 10.50 4.75 14.60
N GLU A 9 10.96 5.40 13.55
CA GLU A 9 10.34 5.27 12.24
C GLU A 9 11.34 4.71 11.25
N LYS A 10 10.83 3.86 10.36
CA LYS A 10 11.63 3.20 9.36
C LYS A 10 10.88 3.12 8.05
N ILE A 11 11.50 3.61 6.99
CA ILE A 11 10.94 3.48 5.65
C ILE A 11 11.17 2.04 5.18
N LEU A 12 10.08 1.35 4.91
CA LEU A 12 10.15 -0.02 4.40
C LEU A 12 10.46 -0.03 2.92
N HIS A 13 9.78 0.81 2.16
CA HIS A 13 10.02 0.98 0.73
C HIS A 13 9.41 2.27 0.24
N GLU A 14 9.93 2.76 -0.86
CA GLU A 14 9.46 3.99 -1.49
C GLU A 14 9.59 3.86 -3.00
N ASN A 15 8.58 4.32 -3.72
CA ASN A 15 8.63 4.41 -5.18
C ASN A 15 7.84 5.63 -5.64
N LYS A 16 7.56 5.72 -6.95
CA LYS A 16 6.86 6.88 -7.52
C LYS A 16 5.46 7.07 -6.94
N LEU A 17 4.81 5.98 -6.54
CA LEU A 17 3.44 6.04 -6.06
C LEU A 17 3.38 6.52 -4.62
N GLY A 18 4.31 6.08 -3.78
CA GLY A 18 4.24 6.41 -2.38
C GLY A 18 5.34 5.82 -1.53
N THR A 19 5.10 5.83 -0.23
CA THR A 19 6.07 5.41 0.78
C THR A 19 5.35 4.60 1.84
N ILE A 20 5.98 3.53 2.31
CA ILE A 20 5.47 2.76 3.43
C ILE A 20 6.46 2.85 4.58
N VAL A 21 5.96 3.29 5.73
CA VAL A 21 6.75 3.56 6.93
C VAL A 21 6.26 2.67 8.06
N GLN A 22 7.18 2.07 8.77
CA GLN A 22 6.88 1.33 9.99
C GLN A 22 7.26 2.17 11.20
N ARG A 23 6.34 2.32 12.14
CA ARG A 23 6.62 2.93 13.42
C ARG A 23 6.87 1.81 14.43
N ILE A 24 8.11 1.69 14.85
CA ILE A 24 8.56 0.53 15.64
C ILE A 24 7.93 0.54 17.03
N SER A 25 7.85 1.71 17.66
CA SER A 25 7.39 1.83 19.03
C SER A 25 5.94 1.40 19.25
N CYS A 26 5.07 1.58 18.27
CA CYS A 26 3.66 1.23 18.38
C CYS A 26 3.23 0.20 17.35
N GLU A 27 4.16 -0.36 16.62
CA GLU A 27 3.92 -1.40 15.61
C GLU A 27 2.90 -1.01 14.55
N LYS A 28 2.83 0.28 14.22
CA LYS A 28 1.94 0.78 13.19
C LYS A 28 2.67 0.91 11.86
N ILE A 29 1.94 0.65 10.79
CA ILE A 29 2.45 0.77 9.43
C ILE A 29 1.61 1.83 8.73
N SER A 30 2.28 2.82 8.14
CA SER A 30 1.60 3.86 7.37
C SER A 30 1.87 3.64 5.90
N VAL A 31 0.81 3.44 5.13
CA VAL A 31 0.85 3.34 3.67
C VAL A 31 0.45 4.71 3.15
N ILE A 32 1.40 5.43 2.58
CA ILE A 32 1.21 6.80 2.13
C ILE A 32 1.24 6.83 0.61
N ILE A 33 0.13 7.22 0.00
CA ILE A 33 -0.01 7.28 -1.46
C ILE A 33 -0.59 8.64 -1.81
N ASN A 34 0.19 9.48 -2.49
CA ASN A 34 -0.25 10.84 -2.82
C ASN A 34 -0.75 11.58 -1.56
N ASN A 35 -2.03 11.91 -1.52
CA ASN A 35 -2.65 12.65 -0.42
C ASN A 35 -3.29 11.73 0.61
N LEU A 36 -3.19 10.43 0.42
CA LEU A 36 -3.87 9.45 1.26
C LEU A 36 -2.87 8.75 2.16
N THR A 37 -3.25 8.57 3.43
CA THR A 37 -2.47 7.70 4.31
C THR A 37 -3.42 6.68 4.94
N TYR A 38 -2.98 5.42 4.94
CA TYR A 38 -3.67 4.32 5.59
C TYR A 38 -2.79 3.83 6.71
N VAL A 39 -3.23 4.03 7.96
CA VAL A 39 -2.47 3.61 9.14
C VAL A 39 -3.07 2.30 9.64
N CYS A 40 -2.24 1.28 9.73
CA CYS A 40 -2.72 -0.06 10.04
C CYS A 40 -1.73 -0.81 10.91
N ASN A 41 -2.17 -1.92 11.47
CA ASN A 41 -1.27 -2.89 12.09
C ASN A 41 -0.80 -3.90 11.03
N GLU A 42 0.05 -4.83 11.43
CA GLU A 42 0.60 -5.80 10.48
C GLU A 42 -0.48 -6.72 9.92
N GLN A 43 -1.45 -7.12 10.72
CA GLN A 43 -2.54 -7.97 10.24
C GLN A 43 -3.35 -7.26 9.17
N GLU A 44 -3.68 -6.00 9.40
CA GLU A 44 -4.41 -5.18 8.42
C GLU A 44 -3.60 -4.94 7.17
N TYR A 45 -2.29 -4.77 7.31
CA TYR A 45 -1.39 -4.67 6.17
C TYR A 45 -1.43 -5.94 5.33
N ASN A 46 -1.37 -7.10 5.97
CA ASN A 46 -1.43 -8.37 5.27
C ASN A 46 -2.77 -8.56 4.56
N GLU A 47 -3.84 -8.07 5.13
CA GLU A 47 -5.16 -8.10 4.49
C GLU A 47 -5.18 -7.24 3.23
N LEU A 48 -4.63 -6.03 3.32
CA LEU A 48 -4.50 -5.15 2.16
C LEU A 48 -3.64 -5.80 1.08
N PHE A 49 -2.51 -6.39 1.47
CA PHE A 49 -1.63 -7.09 0.55
C PHE A 49 -2.37 -8.18 -0.21
N LYS A 50 -3.17 -8.97 0.50
CA LYS A 50 -3.94 -10.07 -0.13
C LYS A 50 -5.02 -9.54 -1.06
N ILE A 51 -5.66 -8.43 -0.71
CA ILE A 51 -6.67 -7.81 -1.57
C ILE A 51 -6.04 -7.37 -2.88
N VAL A 52 -4.91 -6.68 -2.81
CA VAL A 52 -4.21 -6.18 -4.01
C VAL A 52 -3.67 -7.34 -4.84
N GLU A 53 -3.14 -8.36 -4.19
CA GLU A 53 -2.66 -9.56 -4.88
C GLU A 53 -3.81 -10.27 -5.62
N ASN A 54 -4.98 -10.36 -4.99
CA ASN A 54 -6.16 -10.95 -5.61
C ASN A 54 -6.61 -10.14 -6.83
N ILE A 55 -6.55 -8.81 -6.75
CA ILE A 55 -6.87 -7.95 -7.88
C ILE A 55 -5.90 -8.23 -9.03
N ASP A 56 -4.62 -8.36 -8.74
CA ASP A 56 -3.62 -8.67 -9.76
C ASP A 56 -3.88 -10.01 -10.45
N GLN A 57 -4.25 -11.02 -9.67
CA GLN A 57 -4.53 -12.36 -10.20
C GLN A 57 -5.83 -12.43 -11.00
N ASN A 58 -6.79 -11.54 -10.71
CA ASN A 58 -8.09 -11.51 -11.35
C ASN A 58 -8.32 -10.15 -11.98
N PHE A 59 -7.31 -9.64 -12.63
CA PHE A 59 -7.21 -8.26 -13.08
C PHE A 59 -8.42 -7.80 -13.89
N GLU A 60 -8.91 -8.65 -14.79
CA GLU A 60 -10.03 -8.31 -15.69
C GLU A 60 -11.32 -8.00 -14.94
N ASP A 61 -11.49 -8.59 -13.75
CA ASP A 61 -12.70 -8.37 -12.95
C ASP A 61 -12.72 -7.02 -12.26
N TYR A 62 -11.60 -6.32 -12.24
CA TYR A 62 -11.43 -5.06 -11.49
C TYR A 62 -11.17 -3.86 -12.38
N ILE A 63 -11.32 -4.03 -13.69
CA ILE A 63 -11.15 -2.93 -14.63
C ILE A 63 -12.41 -2.08 -14.63
N TYR A 64 -12.21 -0.78 -14.51
CA TYR A 64 -13.29 0.21 -14.51
C TYR A 64 -13.03 1.21 -15.63
N ASP A 65 -13.99 1.33 -16.55
CA ASP A 65 -13.88 2.23 -17.69
C ASP A 65 -14.48 3.59 -17.34
N ILE A 66 -13.65 4.63 -17.46
CA ILE A 66 -14.12 6.01 -17.30
C ILE A 66 -13.78 6.75 -18.59
N MET A 67 -14.80 7.10 -19.36
CA MET A 67 -14.66 7.86 -20.59
C MET A 67 -13.65 7.24 -21.56
N GLY A 68 -13.70 5.91 -21.69
CA GLY A 68 -12.82 5.19 -22.60
C GLY A 68 -11.44 4.89 -22.06
N VAL A 69 -11.15 5.26 -20.84
CA VAL A 69 -9.86 4.98 -20.19
C VAL A 69 -10.08 3.92 -19.10
N ASN A 70 -9.24 2.90 -19.11
CA ASN A 70 -9.35 1.80 -18.16
C ASN A 70 -8.50 2.06 -16.92
N TYR A 71 -9.12 1.84 -15.77
CA TYR A 71 -8.48 1.95 -14.46
C TYR A 71 -8.68 0.67 -13.68
N VAL A 72 -7.85 0.46 -12.67
CA VAL A 72 -8.03 -0.63 -11.71
C VAL A 72 -8.73 -0.05 -10.49
N LEU A 73 -9.82 -0.71 -10.08
CA LEU A 73 -10.63 -0.27 -8.95
C LEU A 73 -10.23 -1.03 -7.68
N LEU A 74 -9.95 -0.28 -6.63
CA LEU A 74 -9.72 -0.81 -5.30
C LEU A 74 -10.78 -0.27 -4.36
N SER A 75 -11.66 -1.15 -3.88
CA SER A 75 -12.71 -0.77 -2.95
C SER A 75 -12.15 -0.48 -1.58
N THR A 76 -12.64 0.59 -0.95
CA THR A 76 -12.25 0.94 0.41
C THR A 76 -13.32 0.49 1.41
N PRO A 77 -13.00 0.43 2.71
CA PRO A 77 -14.01 0.14 3.73
C PRO A 77 -15.12 1.19 3.83
N LEU A 78 -14.86 2.40 3.31
CA LEU A 78 -15.87 3.45 3.31
C LEU A 78 -16.87 3.21 2.20
N ASP A 79 -18.14 3.29 2.54
CA ASP A 79 -19.21 3.11 1.56
C ASP A 79 -19.09 4.16 0.46
N LYS A 80 -19.18 3.69 -0.79
CA LYS A 80 -19.17 4.54 -1.99
C LYS A 80 -17.84 5.26 -2.27
N VAL A 81 -16.79 4.95 -1.51
CA VAL A 81 -15.46 5.53 -1.75
C VAL A 81 -14.53 4.44 -2.26
N ASN A 82 -14.00 4.62 -3.45
CA ASN A 82 -13.09 3.68 -4.07
C ASN A 82 -11.84 4.43 -4.54
N LEU A 83 -10.73 3.71 -4.60
CA LEU A 83 -9.51 4.22 -5.21
C LEU A 83 -9.42 3.69 -6.63
N ILE A 84 -8.94 4.52 -7.54
CA ILE A 84 -8.70 4.09 -8.91
C ILE A 84 -7.24 4.34 -9.26
N PHE A 85 -6.65 3.41 -9.98
CA PHE A 85 -5.25 3.49 -10.41
C PHE A 85 -5.20 3.23 -11.90
N ASN A 86 -4.38 3.99 -12.62
CA ASN A 86 -4.06 3.56 -13.99
C ASN A 86 -3.16 2.31 -13.87
N PHE A 87 -2.89 1.65 -15.00
CA PHE A 87 -2.16 0.39 -14.97
C PHE A 87 -0.74 0.54 -14.42
N ASN A 88 -0.07 1.63 -14.76
CA ASN A 88 1.28 1.88 -14.25
C ASN A 88 1.26 2.14 -12.74
N GLU A 89 0.28 2.90 -12.27
CA GLU A 89 0.12 3.15 -10.84
C GLU A 89 -0.17 1.87 -10.08
N PHE A 90 -0.96 0.98 -10.66
CA PHE A 90 -1.27 -0.29 -10.01
C PHE A 90 -0.03 -1.17 -9.92
N GLU A 91 0.80 -1.19 -10.96
CA GLU A 91 2.07 -1.90 -10.91
C GLU A 91 2.98 -1.34 -9.81
N ASP A 92 3.01 -0.01 -9.68
CA ASP A 92 3.78 0.63 -8.61
C ASP A 92 3.23 0.26 -7.23
N LEU A 93 1.91 0.16 -7.10
CA LEU A 93 1.28 -0.27 -5.85
C LEU A 93 1.70 -1.69 -5.48
N LEU A 94 1.67 -2.60 -6.45
CA LEU A 94 2.10 -3.97 -6.26
C LEU A 94 3.56 -4.02 -5.79
N GLU A 95 4.42 -3.28 -6.47
CA GLU A 95 5.84 -3.22 -6.13
C GLU A 95 6.06 -2.66 -4.73
N LEU A 96 5.35 -1.58 -4.41
CA LEU A 96 5.44 -0.93 -3.11
C LEU A 96 5.06 -1.89 -1.97
N LEU A 97 3.94 -2.60 -2.13
CA LEU A 97 3.45 -3.52 -1.11
C LEU A 97 4.31 -4.77 -1.00
N ASN A 98 4.78 -5.31 -2.13
CA ASN A 98 5.63 -6.49 -2.15
C ASN A 98 6.98 -6.23 -1.47
N GLN A 99 7.63 -5.13 -1.82
CA GLN A 99 8.94 -4.81 -1.25
C GLN A 99 8.83 -4.49 0.24
N SER A 100 7.77 -3.80 0.64
CA SER A 100 7.55 -3.51 2.06
C SER A 100 7.27 -4.78 2.86
N LYS A 101 6.50 -5.70 2.29
CA LYS A 101 6.23 -7.00 2.92
C LYS A 101 7.53 -7.78 3.11
N TYR A 102 8.38 -7.78 2.09
CA TYR A 102 9.69 -8.41 2.17
C TYR A 102 10.52 -7.82 3.32
N MET A 103 10.53 -6.50 3.44
CA MET A 103 11.29 -5.82 4.49
C MET A 103 10.73 -6.12 5.88
N LEU A 104 9.41 -6.20 6.02
CA LEU A 104 8.79 -6.60 7.28
C LEU A 104 9.24 -8.01 7.69
N ASP A 105 9.26 -8.93 6.76
CA ASP A 105 9.66 -10.31 7.03
C ASP A 105 11.14 -10.41 7.35
N VAL A 106 11.99 -9.65 6.67
CA VAL A 106 13.43 -9.60 6.94
C VAL A 106 13.69 -9.09 8.35
N HIS A 107 12.98 -8.03 8.77
CA HIS A 107 13.15 -7.48 10.11
C HIS A 107 12.82 -8.48 11.21
N LYS A 108 11.82 -9.31 10.98
CA LYS A 108 11.46 -10.34 11.96
C LYS A 108 12.55 -11.37 12.18
N LEU A 109 13.38 -11.60 11.16
CA LEU A 109 14.47 -12.57 11.28
C LEU A 109 15.61 -12.05 12.16
N PHE A 110 15.71 -10.74 12.34
CA PHE A 110 16.80 -10.11 13.10
C PHE A 110 16.35 -9.53 14.44
N HIS A 111 15.13 -9.79 14.82
CA HIS A 111 14.55 -9.37 16.08
C HIS A 111 13.84 -10.57 16.74
#